data_3423672af362f8a5b1f51559abb5e6d8
#
_entry.id   3423672af362f8a5b1f51559abb5e6d8
#
_cell.length_a   1.000
_cell.length_b   1.000
_cell.length_c   1.000
_cell.angle_alpha   90.00
_cell.angle_beta   90.00
_cell.angle_gamma   90.00
#
_symmetry.space_group_name_H-M   'P 1'
#
loop_
_entity.id
_entity.type
_entity.pdbx_description
1 polymer ?
#
loop_
_entity_poly.entity_id
_entity_poly.type
_entity_poly.pdbx_seq_one_letter_code
_entity_poly.pdbx_strand_id
1 'polypeptide(L)'
;MTISVKSPVRAAVLLTTVAVVVVLLLANAFAAEGSVAGDDREERVEHLVVTGDTLWDIAAVYTPAGADVRHTVADIRAANGLADSVIYPGQILQVPVGA
;
A
#
# COMPACT_ATOMS: atom_id res chain seq x y z
N MET A 1 15.45 56.27 -8.00
CA MET A 1 15.55 54.96 -8.29
C MET A 1 14.74 54.04 -7.54
N THR A 2 13.54 54.37 -7.45
CA THR A 2 12.61 53.43 -6.88
C THR A 2 12.56 52.13 -7.64
N ILE A 3 12.88 52.19 -8.91
CA ILE A 3 12.86 50.97 -9.72
C ILE A 3 13.89 49.98 -9.26
N SER A 4 15.09 50.44 -8.98
CA SER A 4 16.12 49.54 -8.53
C SER A 4 15.81 48.95 -7.16
N VAL A 5 15.17 49.71 -6.32
CA VAL A 5 14.75 49.18 -5.02
C VAL A 5 13.65 48.18 -5.19
N LYS A 6 12.68 48.49 -6.02
CA LYS A 6 11.57 47.59 -6.25
C LYS A 6 12.01 46.30 -6.90
N SER A 7 12.99 46.42 -7.79
CA SER A 7 13.47 45.27 -8.52
C SER A 7 14.02 44.16 -7.60
N PRO A 8 14.87 44.48 -6.65
CA PRO A 8 15.35 43.45 -5.70
C PRO A 8 14.23 42.88 -4.86
N VAL A 9 13.29 43.73 -4.46
CA VAL A 9 12.17 43.24 -3.64
C VAL A 9 11.31 42.29 -4.43
N ARG A 10 11.01 42.65 -5.67
CA ARG A 10 10.23 41.78 -6.53
C ARG A 10 10.93 40.45 -6.76
N ALA A 11 12.20 40.51 -7.03
CA ALA A 11 12.98 39.31 -7.24
C ALA A 11 12.95 38.43 -5.99
N ALA A 12 13.10 39.03 -4.84
CA ALA A 12 13.05 38.29 -3.59
C ALA A 12 11.67 37.65 -3.37
N VAL A 13 10.63 38.38 -3.67
CA VAL A 13 9.27 37.82 -3.52
C VAL A 13 9.06 36.68 -4.49
N LEU A 14 9.47 36.83 -5.73
CA LEU A 14 9.32 35.77 -6.72
C LEU A 14 10.11 34.54 -6.33
N LEU A 15 11.35 34.71 -5.89
CA LEU A 15 12.16 33.59 -5.45
C LEU A 15 11.55 32.88 -4.25
N THR A 16 11.04 33.67 -3.31
CA THR A 16 10.38 33.08 -2.15
C THR A 16 9.14 32.30 -2.56
N THR A 17 8.35 32.85 -3.46
CA THR A 17 7.14 32.20 -3.93
C THR A 17 7.49 30.88 -4.63
N VAL A 18 8.49 30.90 -5.48
CA VAL A 18 8.91 29.70 -6.19
C VAL A 18 9.41 28.65 -5.20
N ALA A 19 10.20 29.08 -4.23
CA ALA A 19 10.71 28.15 -3.22
C ALA A 19 9.57 27.49 -2.44
N VAL A 20 8.58 28.27 -2.07
CA VAL A 20 7.42 27.72 -1.34
C VAL A 20 6.67 26.72 -2.20
N VAL A 21 6.46 27.05 -3.48
CA VAL A 21 5.75 26.15 -4.39
C VAL A 21 6.54 24.85 -4.55
N VAL A 22 7.83 24.92 -4.71
CA VAL A 22 8.67 23.74 -4.85
C VAL A 22 8.61 22.89 -3.60
N VAL A 23 8.68 23.51 -2.44
CA VAL A 23 8.59 22.77 -1.17
C VAL A 23 7.24 22.09 -1.06
N LEU A 24 6.15 22.76 -1.43
CA LEU A 24 4.84 22.16 -1.37
C LEU A 24 4.71 20.98 -2.33
N LEU A 25 5.25 21.11 -3.52
CA LEU A 25 5.23 20.01 -4.49
C LEU A 25 6.04 18.82 -3.99
N LEU A 26 7.20 19.07 -3.43
CA LEU A 26 8.01 17.99 -2.87
C LEU A 26 7.32 17.34 -1.69
N ALA A 27 6.67 18.12 -0.84
CA ALA A 27 5.95 17.58 0.29
C ALA A 27 4.81 16.67 -0.16
N ASN A 28 4.11 17.09 -1.21
CA ASN A 28 3.05 16.25 -1.76
C ASN A 28 3.59 14.94 -2.33
N ALA A 29 4.70 15.01 -3.02
CA ALA A 29 5.31 13.81 -3.57
C ALA A 29 5.74 12.87 -2.45
N PHE A 30 6.33 13.42 -1.42
CA PHE A 30 6.73 12.61 -0.27
C PHE A 30 5.54 12.00 0.43
N ALA A 31 4.50 12.78 0.63
CA ALA A 31 3.30 12.29 1.29
C ALA A 31 2.66 11.16 0.49
N ALA A 32 2.60 11.33 -0.81
CA ALA A 32 2.04 10.31 -1.68
C ALA A 32 2.86 9.03 -1.64
N GLU A 33 4.16 9.17 -1.70
CA GLU A 33 5.05 8.01 -1.63
C GLU A 33 4.98 7.36 -0.26
N GLY A 34 4.96 8.15 0.78
CA GLY A 34 4.85 7.62 2.12
C GLY A 34 3.57 6.84 2.32
N SER A 35 2.48 7.34 1.77
CA SER A 35 1.21 6.62 1.84
C SER A 35 1.26 5.34 1.06
N VAL A 36 1.81 5.41 -0.14
CA VAL A 36 1.92 4.25 -1.02
C VAL A 36 2.93 3.26 -0.46
N ALA A 37 3.97 3.74 0.16
CA ALA A 37 4.95 2.85 0.76
C ALA A 37 4.31 1.91 1.75
N GLY A 38 3.06 2.09 1.95
CA GLY A 38 2.28 1.06 2.55
C GLY A 38 2.59 0.89 4.00
N ASP A 39 2.56 1.97 4.63
CA ASP A 39 2.64 1.88 6.03
C ASP A 39 1.69 0.84 6.54
N ASP A 40 0.60 0.69 5.82
CA ASP A 40 -0.40 -0.27 6.18
C ASP A 40 -0.39 -1.48 5.27
N ARG A 41 0.64 -1.60 4.45
CA ARG A 41 0.67 -2.73 3.53
C ARG A 41 0.97 -3.99 4.30
N GLU A 42 0.04 -4.91 4.26
CA GLU A 42 0.29 -6.24 4.74
C GLU A 42 1.19 -6.96 3.76
N GLU A 43 2.10 -7.74 4.27
CA GLU A 43 2.86 -8.62 3.41
C GLU A 43 1.92 -9.65 2.84
N ARG A 44 2.14 -9.99 1.59
CA ARG A 44 1.32 -10.98 0.92
C ARG A 44 2.22 -11.98 0.22
N VAL A 45 1.78 -13.22 0.22
CA VAL A 45 2.45 -14.31 -0.47
C VAL A 45 1.49 -14.82 -1.52
N GLU A 46 2.00 -15.12 -2.70
CA GLU A 46 1.20 -15.77 -3.72
C GLU A 46 1.24 -17.27 -3.53
N HIS A 47 0.07 -17.87 -3.51
CA HIS A 47 -0.05 -19.31 -3.36
C HIS A 47 -0.79 -19.87 -4.56
N LEU A 48 -0.15 -20.81 -5.25
CA LEU A 48 -0.77 -21.50 -6.38
C LEU A 48 -1.63 -22.64 -5.84
N VAL A 49 -2.91 -22.60 -6.18
CA VAL A 49 -3.83 -23.65 -5.79
C VAL A 49 -3.59 -24.87 -6.67
N VAL A 50 -3.40 -26.01 -6.03
CA VAL A 50 -3.25 -27.29 -6.75
C VAL A 50 -4.44 -28.18 -6.44
N THR A 51 -4.62 -29.20 -7.27
CA THR A 51 -5.73 -30.13 -7.11
C THR A 51 -5.73 -30.72 -5.70
N GLY A 52 -6.87 -30.65 -5.04
CA GLY A 52 -7.01 -31.15 -3.69
C GLY A 52 -6.86 -30.10 -2.60
N ASP A 53 -6.37 -28.93 -2.94
CA ASP A 53 -6.25 -27.86 -1.97
C ASP A 53 -7.62 -27.32 -1.59
N THR A 54 -7.79 -27.02 -0.31
CA THR A 54 -8.95 -26.27 0.17
C THR A 54 -8.45 -24.97 0.76
N LEU A 55 -9.33 -23.99 0.81
CA LEU A 55 -8.96 -22.69 1.37
C LEU A 55 -8.55 -22.83 2.85
N TRP A 56 -9.18 -23.73 3.58
CA TRP A 56 -8.83 -23.99 4.97
C TRP A 56 -7.45 -24.60 5.12
N ASP A 57 -7.10 -25.54 4.22
CA ASP A 57 -5.78 -26.15 4.24
C ASP A 57 -4.71 -25.09 3.97
N ILE A 58 -4.94 -24.25 2.98
CA ILE A 58 -4.02 -23.18 2.65
C ILE A 58 -3.89 -22.21 3.82
N ALA A 59 -5.02 -21.79 4.36
CA ALA A 59 -5.02 -20.88 5.49
C ALA A 59 -4.27 -21.45 6.69
N ALA A 60 -4.43 -22.73 6.95
CA ALA A 60 -3.76 -23.39 8.08
C ALA A 60 -2.24 -23.30 7.96
N VAL A 61 -1.72 -23.39 6.74
CA VAL A 61 -0.28 -23.29 6.50
C VAL A 61 0.23 -21.91 6.90
N TYR A 62 -0.55 -20.87 6.63
CA TYR A 62 -0.12 -19.49 6.85
C TYR A 62 -0.59 -18.90 8.17
N THR A 63 -1.34 -19.63 8.96
CA THR A 63 -1.80 -19.15 10.26
C THR A 63 -0.72 -19.39 11.30
N PRO A 64 -0.29 -18.34 12.01
CA PRO A 64 0.69 -18.52 13.07
C PRO A 64 0.17 -19.42 14.19
N ALA A 65 1.07 -20.07 14.89
CA ALA A 65 0.70 -20.90 16.03
C ALA A 65 -0.08 -20.06 17.04
N GLY A 66 -1.19 -20.61 17.51
CA GLY A 66 -2.04 -19.91 18.47
C GLY A 66 -3.05 -18.96 17.87
N ALA A 67 -2.97 -18.71 16.56
CA ALA A 67 -3.94 -17.87 15.90
C ALA A 67 -5.10 -18.68 15.34
N ASP A 68 -6.17 -17.99 15.00
CA ASP A 68 -7.38 -18.63 14.54
C ASP A 68 -7.40 -18.74 13.01
N VAL A 69 -7.45 -19.97 12.51
CA VAL A 69 -7.47 -20.22 11.07
C VAL A 69 -8.65 -19.52 10.39
N ARG A 70 -9.76 -19.39 11.07
CA ARG A 70 -10.95 -18.72 10.50
C ARG A 70 -10.65 -17.28 10.12
N HIS A 71 -9.84 -16.59 10.90
CA HIS A 71 -9.43 -15.23 10.55
C HIS A 71 -8.59 -15.23 9.29
N THR A 72 -7.67 -16.18 9.17
CA THR A 72 -6.84 -16.29 7.98
C THR A 72 -7.68 -16.58 6.75
N VAL A 73 -8.65 -17.47 6.87
CA VAL A 73 -9.58 -17.75 5.78
C VAL A 73 -10.32 -16.48 5.35
N ALA A 74 -10.82 -15.72 6.32
CA ALA A 74 -11.52 -14.48 6.02
C ALA A 74 -10.59 -13.46 5.34
N ASP A 75 -9.37 -13.37 5.81
CA ASP A 75 -8.39 -12.45 5.24
C ASP A 75 -8.05 -12.82 3.79
N ILE A 76 -7.87 -14.11 3.53
CA ILE A 76 -7.60 -14.57 2.16
C ILE A 76 -8.79 -14.26 1.26
N ARG A 77 -9.99 -14.52 1.72
CA ARG A 77 -11.18 -14.22 0.92
C ARG A 77 -11.28 -12.74 0.61
N ALA A 78 -11.04 -11.90 1.60
CA ALA A 78 -11.10 -10.46 1.40
C ALA A 78 -10.01 -9.98 0.43
N ALA A 79 -8.80 -10.51 0.56
CA ALA A 79 -7.69 -10.10 -0.29
C ALA A 79 -7.89 -10.49 -1.76
N ASN A 80 -8.71 -11.51 -2.02
CA ASN A 80 -8.90 -12.04 -3.35
C ASN A 80 -10.30 -11.80 -3.91
N GLY A 81 -11.12 -11.07 -3.17
CA GLY A 81 -12.48 -10.79 -3.62
C GLY A 81 -13.36 -12.03 -3.73
N LEU A 82 -13.16 -13.02 -2.87
CA LEU A 82 -13.92 -14.25 -2.93
C LEU A 82 -15.19 -14.13 -2.11
N ALA A 83 -16.32 -14.49 -2.72
CA ALA A 83 -17.60 -14.47 -2.02
C ALA A 83 -17.73 -15.65 -1.08
N ASP A 84 -17.04 -16.75 -1.37
CA ASP A 84 -17.09 -17.97 -0.56
C ASP A 84 -15.70 -18.60 -0.54
N SER A 85 -15.63 -19.83 -0.06
CA SER A 85 -14.36 -20.52 0.07
C SER A 85 -14.02 -21.43 -1.10
N VAL A 86 -14.71 -21.28 -2.21
CA VAL A 86 -14.46 -22.10 -3.40
C VAL A 86 -13.25 -21.58 -4.13
N ILE A 87 -12.30 -22.47 -4.38
CA ILE A 87 -11.08 -22.16 -5.13
C ILE A 87 -10.88 -23.26 -6.16
N TYR A 88 -10.04 -22.97 -7.16
CA TYR A 88 -9.85 -23.88 -8.29
C TYR A 88 -8.36 -24.13 -8.51
N PRO A 89 -8.00 -25.33 -8.94
CA PRO A 89 -6.59 -25.61 -9.30
C PRO A 89 -6.10 -24.62 -10.37
N GLY A 90 -4.89 -24.14 -10.18
CA GLY A 90 -4.30 -23.16 -11.08
C GLY A 90 -4.57 -21.72 -10.68
N GLN A 91 -5.46 -21.49 -9.75
CA GLN A 91 -5.74 -20.16 -9.24
C GLN A 91 -4.59 -19.67 -8.38
N ILE A 92 -4.26 -18.40 -8.49
CA ILE A 92 -3.24 -17.79 -7.64
C ILE A 92 -3.95 -16.97 -6.58
N LEU A 93 -3.67 -17.27 -5.33
CA LEU A 93 -4.25 -16.57 -4.19
C LEU A 93 -3.23 -15.65 -3.57
N GLN A 94 -3.68 -14.45 -3.24
CA GLN A 94 -2.89 -13.53 -2.43
C GLN A 94 -3.18 -13.84 -0.98
N VAL A 95 -2.17 -14.26 -0.25
CA VAL A 95 -2.33 -14.65 1.15
C VAL A 95 -1.68 -13.60 2.04
N PRO A 96 -2.45 -12.84 2.82
CA PRO A 96 -1.88 -11.89 3.77
C PRO A 96 -1.12 -12.65 4.86
N VAL A 97 0.10 -12.23 5.11
CA VAL A 97 0.94 -12.84 6.15
C VAL A 97 1.64 -11.73 6.92
N GLY A 98 2.13 -12.05 8.07
CA GLY A 98 2.99 -11.14 8.81
C GLY A 98 2.31 -9.90 9.34
N ALA A 99 1.17 -10.01 9.83
CA ALA A 99 0.42 -8.93 10.42
C ALA A 99 1.22 -8.11 11.43
#